data_7c7fba7af68ecf968b72d2ed9e67ae8f
#
_entry.id   7c7fba7af68ecf968b72d2ed9e67ae8f
#
_cell.length_a   1.000
_cell.length_b   1.000
_cell.length_c   1.000
_cell.angle_alpha   90.00
_cell.angle_beta   90.00
_cell.angle_gamma   90.00
#
_symmetry.space_group_name_H-M   'P 1'
#
loop_
_entity.id
_entity.type
_entity.pdbx_description
1 polymer ?
#
loop_
_entity_poly.entity_id
_entity_poly.type
_entity_poly.pdbx_seq_one_letter_code
_entity_poly.pdbx_strand_id
1 'polypeptide(L)'
;CKNFKDAVEDDPLIKEIIFLDRYTKKFIHIFKLSKILKKYKFDNIIIYYPSVRLYLAARLANIDHISIYPLFRKKGLHLVNAAKKLTEKFLNIENCPTETEYFIKKSDLNNSIKNVNSDYFKIVIGAGSSGPTTRWGAKNFSNLINKLNTNGKYFFYILCGPNEKKIEDEIVSNLNKDNFLRLSDKSLKEVIPFLCTSNLYIGNDSFGSHITAQSGIKSLVILLDSPKSYTDYSKNHHRIIPKGYNISKITHGSNISPDLIKVEDVYSLVKNFEKN
;
A
#
# COMPACT_ATOMS: atom_id res chain seq x y z
N CYS A 1 -3.43 -3.92 -13.05
CA CYS A 1 -3.74 -5.31 -12.68
C CYS A 1 -5.22 -5.39 -12.29
N LYS A 2 -6.00 -6.34 -12.84
CA LYS A 2 -7.44 -6.48 -12.54
C LYS A 2 -7.74 -6.58 -11.04
N ASN A 3 -6.81 -7.14 -10.27
CA ASN A 3 -6.96 -7.32 -8.82
C ASN A 3 -7.06 -6.01 -8.01
N PHE A 4 -6.68 -4.87 -8.59
CA PHE A 4 -6.77 -3.57 -7.93
C PHE A 4 -7.91 -2.69 -8.46
N LYS A 5 -8.78 -3.26 -9.30
CA LYS A 5 -9.92 -2.53 -9.83
C LYS A 5 -10.77 -1.96 -8.71
N ASP A 6 -11.15 -2.84 -7.79
CA ASP A 6 -12.04 -2.51 -6.65
C ASP A 6 -11.50 -1.38 -5.75
N ALA A 7 -10.18 -1.16 -5.78
CA ALA A 7 -9.56 -0.09 -4.99
C ALA A 7 -9.66 1.31 -5.63
N VAL A 8 -9.99 1.40 -6.92
CA VAL A 8 -9.93 2.68 -7.64
C VAL A 8 -11.15 2.97 -8.51
N GLU A 9 -12.05 1.99 -8.74
CA GLU A 9 -13.17 2.14 -9.68
C GLU A 9 -14.23 3.14 -9.23
N ASP A 10 -14.33 3.38 -7.93
CA ASP A 10 -15.32 4.26 -7.32
C ASP A 10 -14.83 5.70 -7.14
N ASP A 11 -13.57 6.00 -7.47
CA ASP A 11 -13.00 7.35 -7.34
C ASP A 11 -13.64 8.30 -8.38
N PRO A 12 -14.37 9.35 -7.95
CA PRO A 12 -15.06 10.25 -8.84
C PRO A 12 -14.14 11.09 -9.73
N LEU A 13 -12.85 11.18 -9.40
CA LEU A 13 -11.84 11.89 -10.19
C LEU A 13 -11.35 11.06 -11.37
N ILE A 14 -11.64 9.75 -11.39
CA ILE A 14 -11.21 8.82 -12.45
C ILE A 14 -12.37 8.62 -13.43
N LYS A 15 -12.22 9.16 -14.64
CA LYS A 15 -13.23 9.03 -15.69
C LYS A 15 -13.34 7.60 -16.23
N GLU A 16 -12.19 6.95 -16.46
CA GLU A 16 -12.14 5.60 -17.04
C GLU A 16 -10.85 4.88 -16.64
N ILE A 17 -10.93 3.57 -16.39
CA ILE A 17 -9.79 2.72 -16.08
C ILE A 17 -9.64 1.66 -17.18
N ILE A 18 -8.50 1.68 -17.87
CA ILE A 18 -8.15 0.72 -18.91
C ILE A 18 -7.17 -0.29 -18.31
N PHE A 19 -7.61 -1.53 -18.15
CA PHE A 19 -6.74 -2.61 -17.67
C PHE A 19 -5.95 -3.20 -18.82
N LEU A 20 -4.63 -3.01 -18.77
CA LEU A 20 -3.71 -3.65 -19.70
C LEU A 20 -3.44 -5.08 -19.24
N ASP A 21 -3.70 -6.05 -20.11
CA ASP A 21 -3.42 -7.45 -19.83
C ASP A 21 -1.91 -7.67 -19.59
N ARG A 22 -1.56 -8.72 -18.82
CA ARG A 22 -0.16 -9.10 -18.50
C ARG A 22 0.73 -9.34 -19.74
N TYR A 23 0.16 -9.37 -20.91
CA TYR A 23 0.82 -9.53 -22.21
C TYR A 23 1.62 -8.32 -22.68
N THR A 24 1.74 -7.27 -21.89
CA THR A 24 2.56 -6.08 -22.23
C THR A 24 4.08 -6.31 -22.19
N LYS A 25 4.55 -7.51 -21.84
CA LYS A 25 5.98 -7.81 -21.68
C LYS A 25 6.74 -8.03 -23.00
N LYS A 26 6.07 -8.45 -24.09
CA LYS A 26 6.68 -8.73 -25.40
C LYS A 26 6.65 -7.48 -26.29
N PHE A 27 7.61 -7.34 -27.20
CA PHE A 27 7.66 -6.20 -28.14
C PHE A 27 6.42 -6.09 -29.03
N ILE A 28 5.81 -7.23 -29.43
CA ILE A 28 4.56 -7.23 -30.22
C ILE A 28 3.39 -6.53 -29.51
N HIS A 29 3.45 -6.40 -28.19
CA HIS A 29 2.41 -5.71 -27.41
C HIS A 29 2.48 -4.18 -27.53
N ILE A 30 3.58 -3.61 -28.07
CA ILE A 30 3.69 -2.19 -28.39
C ILE A 30 2.59 -1.82 -29.40
N PHE A 31 2.42 -2.60 -30.44
CA PHE A 31 1.39 -2.39 -31.47
C PHE A 31 -0.04 -2.56 -30.92
N LYS A 32 -0.24 -3.55 -30.05
CA LYS A 32 -1.54 -3.72 -29.36
C LYS A 32 -1.91 -2.49 -28.54
N LEU A 33 -0.98 -2.03 -27.71
CA LEU A 33 -1.18 -0.87 -26.86
C LEU A 33 -1.37 0.40 -27.69
N SER A 34 -0.56 0.60 -28.74
CA SER A 34 -0.71 1.72 -29.66
C SER A 34 -2.10 1.75 -30.31
N LYS A 35 -2.65 0.59 -30.74
CA LYS A 35 -4.03 0.53 -31.26
C LYS A 35 -5.08 0.91 -30.23
N ILE A 36 -4.89 0.53 -28.96
CA ILE A 36 -5.79 0.93 -27.85
C ILE A 36 -5.73 2.44 -27.68
N LEU A 37 -4.53 3.01 -27.52
CA LEU A 37 -4.33 4.45 -27.31
C LEU A 37 -4.87 5.30 -28.47
N LYS A 38 -4.71 4.85 -29.73
CA LYS A 38 -5.28 5.53 -30.91
C LYS A 38 -6.80 5.72 -30.86
N LYS A 39 -7.54 4.76 -30.25
CA LYS A 39 -9.00 4.85 -30.14
C LYS A 39 -9.45 6.03 -29.28
N TYR A 40 -8.64 6.40 -28.29
CA TYR A 40 -8.94 7.47 -27.34
C TYR A 40 -8.56 8.86 -27.85
N LYS A 41 -7.73 8.98 -28.89
CA LYS A 41 -7.26 10.23 -29.48
C LYS A 41 -6.70 11.20 -28.44
N PHE A 42 -5.82 10.70 -27.55
CA PHE A 42 -5.17 11.53 -26.55
C PHE A 42 -4.14 12.47 -27.18
N ASP A 43 -4.14 13.74 -26.78
CA ASP A 43 -3.09 14.71 -27.12
C ASP A 43 -1.88 14.58 -26.20
N ASN A 44 -2.12 14.18 -24.93
CA ASN A 44 -1.13 14.15 -23.87
C ASN A 44 -1.15 12.82 -23.13
N ILE A 45 0.03 12.34 -22.67
CA ILE A 45 0.16 11.19 -21.80
C ILE A 45 1.26 11.39 -20.76
N ILE A 46 0.97 11.03 -19.52
CA ILE A 46 1.97 10.89 -18.46
C ILE A 46 2.21 9.41 -18.18
N ILE A 47 3.48 9.00 -18.16
CA ILE A 47 3.88 7.62 -17.89
C ILE A 47 4.72 7.58 -16.62
N TYR A 48 4.09 7.25 -15.48
CA TYR A 48 4.75 7.11 -14.17
C TYR A 48 5.50 5.78 -14.04
N TYR A 49 6.14 5.35 -15.11
CA TYR A 49 6.95 4.15 -15.14
C TYR A 49 8.06 4.26 -16.20
N PRO A 50 9.34 3.93 -15.90
CA PRO A 50 10.45 4.03 -16.87
C PRO A 50 10.38 2.86 -17.87
N SER A 51 9.61 2.99 -18.93
CA SER A 51 9.40 1.94 -19.95
C SER A 51 9.50 2.46 -21.37
N VAL A 52 10.56 2.05 -22.07
CA VAL A 52 10.73 2.32 -23.51
C VAL A 52 9.53 1.81 -24.31
N ARG A 53 8.95 0.66 -23.94
CA ARG A 53 7.79 0.09 -24.65
C ARG A 53 6.54 0.95 -24.55
N LEU A 54 6.26 1.50 -23.35
CA LEU A 54 5.12 2.41 -23.18
C LEU A 54 5.34 3.70 -23.96
N TYR A 55 6.56 4.23 -23.94
CA TYR A 55 6.94 5.39 -24.75
C TYR A 55 6.74 5.15 -26.24
N LEU A 56 7.27 4.03 -26.77
CA LEU A 56 7.11 3.69 -28.19
C LEU A 56 5.64 3.45 -28.57
N ALA A 57 4.85 2.83 -27.70
CA ALA A 57 3.42 2.64 -27.96
C ALA A 57 2.68 3.98 -28.05
N ALA A 58 3.01 4.95 -27.19
CA ALA A 58 2.44 6.29 -27.22
C ALA A 58 2.85 7.04 -28.48
N ARG A 59 4.14 6.97 -28.90
CA ARG A 59 4.62 7.55 -30.16
C ARG A 59 3.93 6.97 -31.38
N LEU A 60 3.78 5.64 -31.44
CA LEU A 60 3.06 4.96 -32.52
C LEU A 60 1.55 5.23 -32.49
N ALA A 61 1.01 5.70 -31.37
CA ALA A 61 -0.37 6.16 -31.27
C ALA A 61 -0.58 7.61 -31.75
N ASN A 62 0.49 8.29 -32.18
CA ASN A 62 0.51 9.69 -32.60
C ASN A 62 0.11 10.64 -31.45
N ILE A 63 0.58 10.35 -30.22
CA ILE A 63 0.39 11.25 -29.07
C ILE A 63 1.53 12.28 -29.12
N ASP A 64 1.18 13.58 -29.17
CA ASP A 64 2.15 14.66 -29.37
C ASP A 64 3.00 14.90 -28.13
N HIS A 65 2.39 14.96 -26.97
CA HIS A 65 3.05 15.29 -25.71
C HIS A 65 3.18 14.06 -24.80
N ILE A 66 4.39 13.50 -24.70
CA ILE A 66 4.69 12.34 -23.88
C ILE A 66 5.62 12.73 -22.73
N SER A 67 5.13 12.67 -21.51
CA SER A 67 5.92 12.84 -20.29
C SER A 67 6.15 11.48 -19.61
N ILE A 68 7.40 11.15 -19.32
CA ILE A 68 7.79 9.83 -18.81
C ILE A 68 8.92 9.95 -17.77
N TYR A 69 8.97 9.04 -16.82
CA TYR A 69 10.11 8.87 -15.92
C TYR A 69 11.42 8.64 -16.68
N PRO A 70 12.58 9.05 -16.13
CA PRO A 70 13.88 8.82 -16.75
C PRO A 70 14.10 7.34 -17.08
N LEU A 71 14.22 7.01 -18.37
CA LEU A 71 14.22 5.62 -18.87
C LEU A 71 15.40 4.79 -18.35
N PHE A 72 16.54 5.42 -18.07
CA PHE A 72 17.80 4.73 -17.72
C PHE A 72 18.22 4.88 -16.26
N ARG A 73 17.43 5.58 -15.43
CA ARG A 73 17.76 5.86 -14.02
C ARG A 73 16.83 5.14 -13.05
N LYS A 74 16.65 3.81 -13.21
CA LYS A 74 15.79 3.02 -12.30
C LYS A 74 16.35 2.90 -10.89
N LYS A 75 17.67 2.71 -10.77
CA LYS A 75 18.32 2.56 -9.45
C LYS A 75 18.41 3.93 -8.77
N GLY A 76 17.97 4.00 -7.53
CA GLY A 76 18.01 5.23 -6.72
C GLY A 76 16.95 6.27 -7.06
N LEU A 77 15.96 5.95 -7.93
CA LEU A 77 14.85 6.87 -8.19
C LEU A 77 13.92 6.94 -6.97
N HIS A 78 13.81 8.12 -6.40
CA HIS A 78 12.82 8.38 -5.36
C HIS A 78 11.45 8.60 -6.02
N LEU A 79 10.58 7.60 -5.99
CA LEU A 79 9.35 7.55 -6.79
C LEU A 79 8.43 8.74 -6.54
N VAL A 80 8.25 9.15 -5.28
CA VAL A 80 7.38 10.30 -4.92
C VAL A 80 7.93 11.58 -5.54
N ASN A 81 9.23 11.86 -5.39
CA ASN A 81 9.85 13.06 -5.95
C ASN A 81 9.85 13.04 -7.49
N ALA A 82 10.02 11.86 -8.08
CA ALA A 82 9.96 11.72 -9.54
C ALA A 82 8.54 11.96 -10.07
N ALA A 83 7.52 11.43 -9.39
CA ALA A 83 6.12 11.68 -9.73
C ALA A 83 5.78 13.17 -9.61
N LYS A 84 6.14 13.80 -8.47
CA LYS A 84 5.94 15.23 -8.24
C LYS A 84 6.54 16.07 -9.39
N LYS A 85 7.85 15.93 -9.66
CA LYS A 85 8.54 16.69 -10.69
C LYS A 85 7.96 16.46 -12.09
N LEU A 86 7.57 15.23 -12.41
CA LEU A 86 6.97 14.91 -13.70
C LEU A 86 5.60 15.58 -13.85
N THR A 87 4.78 15.55 -12.80
CA THR A 87 3.47 16.19 -12.76
C THR A 87 3.58 17.71 -12.84
N GLU A 88 4.48 18.31 -12.06
CA GLU A 88 4.75 19.75 -12.09
C GLU A 88 5.12 20.22 -13.50
N LYS A 89 6.06 19.51 -14.12
CA LYS A 89 6.49 19.82 -15.51
C LYS A 89 5.34 19.66 -16.51
N PHE A 90 4.53 18.60 -16.37
CA PHE A 90 3.45 18.31 -17.31
C PHE A 90 2.31 19.31 -17.22
N LEU A 91 1.93 19.69 -15.98
CA LEU A 91 0.84 20.64 -15.73
C LEU A 91 1.30 22.11 -15.75
N ASN A 92 2.60 22.37 -15.85
CA ASN A 92 3.21 23.70 -15.71
C ASN A 92 2.77 24.38 -14.40
N ILE A 93 2.88 23.65 -13.29
CA ILE A 93 2.58 24.12 -11.93
C ILE A 93 3.80 23.98 -11.03
N GLU A 94 3.79 24.71 -9.92
CA GLU A 94 4.77 24.58 -8.83
C GLU A 94 4.15 23.96 -7.60
N ASN A 95 4.97 23.31 -6.79
CA ASN A 95 4.56 22.78 -5.48
C ASN A 95 3.40 21.76 -5.51
N CYS A 96 3.42 20.85 -6.50
CA CYS A 96 2.49 19.73 -6.50
C CYS A 96 2.54 18.97 -5.16
N PRO A 97 1.41 18.77 -4.47
CA PRO A 97 1.38 18.03 -3.22
C PRO A 97 1.79 16.58 -3.42
N THR A 98 2.39 15.98 -2.40
CA THR A 98 2.74 14.55 -2.39
C THR A 98 1.77 13.72 -1.57
N GLU A 99 1.01 14.35 -0.69
CA GLU A 99 -0.05 13.69 0.09
C GLU A 99 -1.18 13.26 -0.84
N THR A 100 -1.71 12.09 -0.59
CA THR A 100 -2.82 11.50 -1.35
C THR A 100 -3.95 11.15 -0.40
N GLU A 101 -5.17 11.24 -0.89
CA GLU A 101 -6.38 10.83 -0.17
C GLU A 101 -7.00 9.62 -0.85
N TYR A 102 -7.59 8.73 -0.05
CA TYR A 102 -8.33 7.58 -0.55
C TYR A 102 -9.83 7.88 -0.55
N PHE A 103 -10.46 7.73 -1.70
CA PHE A 103 -11.91 7.88 -1.80
C PHE A 103 -12.63 6.57 -1.47
N ILE A 104 -13.59 6.63 -0.56
CA ILE A 104 -14.50 5.52 -0.25
C ILE A 104 -15.93 6.03 -0.15
N LYS A 105 -16.89 5.27 -0.68
CA LYS A 105 -18.31 5.59 -0.57
C LYS A 105 -18.81 5.45 0.87
N LYS A 106 -19.63 6.40 1.33
CA LYS A 106 -20.26 6.35 2.67
C LYS A 106 -21.08 5.09 2.91
N SER A 107 -21.73 4.55 1.86
CA SER A 107 -22.48 3.29 1.94
C SER A 107 -21.61 2.12 2.36
N ASP A 108 -20.38 2.05 1.83
CA ASP A 108 -19.47 0.94 2.07
C ASP A 108 -18.87 1.02 3.49
N LEU A 109 -18.60 2.24 3.97
CA LEU A 109 -18.19 2.48 5.36
C LEU A 109 -19.27 2.00 6.35
N ASN A 110 -20.53 2.35 6.12
CA ASN A 110 -21.63 2.00 7.02
C ASN A 110 -21.83 0.48 7.13
N ASN A 111 -21.57 -0.28 6.09
CA ASN A 111 -21.71 -1.73 6.09
C ASN A 111 -20.63 -2.43 6.93
N SER A 112 -19.42 -1.88 6.99
CA SER A 112 -18.32 -2.45 7.78
C SER A 112 -18.47 -2.18 9.27
N ILE A 113 -19.02 -1.02 9.65
CA ILE A 113 -19.18 -0.60 11.06
C ILE A 113 -20.16 -1.48 11.80
N LYS A 114 -21.20 -2.02 11.13
CA LYS A 114 -22.25 -2.84 11.76
C LYS A 114 -21.77 -4.16 12.36
N ASN A 115 -20.59 -4.64 11.99
CA ASN A 115 -20.11 -5.97 12.32
C ASN A 115 -19.15 -6.04 13.53
N VAL A 116 -18.72 -4.90 14.06
CA VAL A 116 -17.80 -4.86 15.22
C VAL A 116 -18.24 -3.76 16.18
N ASN A 117 -18.35 -4.09 17.45
CA ASN A 117 -18.73 -3.13 18.49
C ASN A 117 -17.88 -1.86 18.41
N SER A 118 -18.54 -0.69 18.49
CA SER A 118 -17.93 0.64 18.43
C SER A 118 -16.90 0.89 19.53
N ASP A 119 -17.03 0.20 20.67
CA ASP A 119 -16.22 0.44 21.87
C ASP A 119 -14.78 -0.07 21.76
N TYR A 120 -14.52 -0.96 20.80
CA TYR A 120 -13.17 -1.45 20.57
C TYR A 120 -12.29 -0.43 19.84
N PHE A 121 -11.04 -0.33 20.28
CA PHE A 121 -9.97 0.29 19.47
C PHE A 121 -9.54 -0.72 18.40
N LYS A 122 -9.83 -0.42 17.15
CA LYS A 122 -9.67 -1.33 16.00
C LYS A 122 -8.29 -1.18 15.39
N ILE A 123 -7.54 -2.27 15.37
CA ILE A 123 -6.17 -2.30 14.80
C ILE A 123 -6.12 -3.22 13.60
N VAL A 124 -5.64 -2.72 12.47
CA VAL A 124 -5.29 -3.57 11.32
C VAL A 124 -3.89 -4.13 11.53
N ILE A 125 -3.76 -5.45 11.49
CA ILE A 125 -2.49 -6.17 11.49
C ILE A 125 -2.15 -6.58 10.06
N GLY A 126 -1.32 -5.81 9.39
CA GLY A 126 -0.88 -6.04 8.01
C GLY A 126 0.27 -7.03 7.93
N ALA A 127 -0.01 -8.32 8.11
CA ALA A 127 1.01 -9.37 8.17
C ALA A 127 1.44 -9.87 6.79
N GLY A 128 0.61 -9.71 5.77
CA GLY A 128 0.94 -10.05 4.39
C GLY A 128 1.89 -9.04 3.73
N SER A 129 2.63 -9.48 2.72
CA SER A 129 3.37 -8.61 1.80
C SER A 129 3.83 -9.38 0.56
N SER A 130 4.22 -8.64 -0.50
CA SER A 130 4.57 -9.23 -1.81
C SER A 130 5.83 -10.13 -1.80
N GLY A 131 6.70 -10.01 -0.79
CA GLY A 131 7.93 -10.79 -0.68
C GLY A 131 8.21 -11.26 0.75
N PRO A 132 8.88 -12.41 0.91
CA PRO A 132 9.21 -12.95 2.24
C PRO A 132 10.18 -12.05 3.02
N THR A 133 11.07 -11.33 2.34
CA THR A 133 12.08 -10.44 2.94
C THR A 133 11.53 -9.16 3.55
N THR A 134 10.29 -8.79 3.19
CA THR A 134 9.60 -7.62 3.72
C THR A 134 8.72 -7.95 4.94
N ARG A 135 8.64 -9.22 5.35
CA ARG A 135 7.74 -9.68 6.43
C ARG A 135 8.41 -9.67 7.78
N TRP A 136 7.75 -9.10 8.77
CA TRP A 136 8.18 -9.16 10.18
C TRP A 136 7.97 -10.54 10.81
N GLY A 137 7.07 -11.35 10.26
CA GLY A 137 6.82 -12.73 10.66
C GLY A 137 5.57 -12.91 11.53
N ALA A 138 4.89 -14.03 11.32
CA ALA A 138 3.64 -14.36 12.00
C ALA A 138 3.79 -14.41 13.53
N LYS A 139 4.86 -15.02 14.02
CA LYS A 139 5.18 -15.13 15.46
C LYS A 139 5.29 -13.76 16.14
N ASN A 140 5.95 -12.80 15.50
CA ASN A 140 6.11 -11.46 16.06
C ASN A 140 4.75 -10.75 16.14
N PHE A 141 3.90 -10.88 15.11
CA PHE A 141 2.55 -10.33 15.12
C PHE A 141 1.69 -10.98 16.20
N SER A 142 1.69 -12.31 16.35
CA SER A 142 0.96 -13.01 17.40
C SER A 142 1.37 -12.52 18.80
N ASN A 143 2.67 -12.41 19.04
CA ASN A 143 3.20 -11.94 20.33
C ASN A 143 2.77 -10.49 20.61
N LEU A 144 2.78 -9.62 19.59
CA LEU A 144 2.33 -8.23 19.72
C LEU A 144 0.83 -8.18 20.06
N ILE A 145 0.00 -8.94 19.34
CA ILE A 145 -1.45 -9.00 19.58
C ILE A 145 -1.74 -9.49 20.99
N ASN A 146 -1.14 -10.60 21.42
CA ASN A 146 -1.34 -11.13 22.78
C ASN A 146 -0.94 -10.11 23.85
N LYS A 147 0.17 -9.40 23.64
CA LYS A 147 0.65 -8.37 24.57
C LYS A 147 -0.27 -7.14 24.63
N LEU A 148 -0.84 -6.73 23.50
CA LEU A 148 -1.81 -5.64 23.45
C LEU A 148 -3.13 -6.05 24.07
N ASN A 149 -3.58 -7.28 23.87
CA ASN A 149 -4.90 -7.77 24.18
C ASN A 149 -5.15 -8.13 25.66
N THR A 150 -4.24 -7.79 26.56
CA THR A 150 -4.36 -8.10 28.00
C THR A 150 -5.64 -7.53 28.61
N ASN A 151 -6.08 -6.34 28.20
CA ASN A 151 -7.21 -5.60 28.80
C ASN A 151 -8.52 -5.73 28.01
N GLY A 152 -8.56 -6.52 26.92
CA GLY A 152 -9.77 -6.69 26.10
C GLY A 152 -10.28 -5.44 25.37
N LYS A 153 -9.46 -4.38 25.29
CA LYS A 153 -9.80 -3.08 24.69
C LYS A 153 -9.75 -3.09 23.16
N TYR A 154 -8.99 -4.03 22.58
CA TYR A 154 -8.67 -4.02 21.14
C TYR A 154 -9.46 -5.05 20.38
N PHE A 155 -9.75 -4.72 19.12
CA PHE A 155 -10.21 -5.65 18.11
C PHE A 155 -9.25 -5.63 16.91
N PHE A 156 -8.86 -6.79 16.41
CA PHE A 156 -7.82 -6.92 15.41
C PHE A 156 -8.38 -7.36 14.05
N TYR A 157 -8.10 -6.63 13.02
CA TYR A 157 -8.31 -7.05 11.63
C TYR A 157 -7.03 -7.68 11.11
N ILE A 158 -7.00 -8.99 10.90
CA ILE A 158 -5.81 -9.70 10.40
C ILE A 158 -5.81 -9.64 8.88
N LEU A 159 -4.92 -8.83 8.32
CA LEU A 159 -4.82 -8.59 6.90
C LEU A 159 -3.69 -9.39 6.27
N CYS A 160 -4.07 -10.40 5.49
CA CYS A 160 -3.20 -11.19 4.63
C CYS A 160 -3.82 -11.28 3.23
N GLY A 161 -3.00 -11.47 2.21
CA GLY A 161 -3.50 -11.74 0.85
C GLY A 161 -4.09 -13.15 0.74
N PRO A 162 -4.87 -13.44 -0.31
CA PRO A 162 -5.52 -14.75 -0.49
C PRO A 162 -4.51 -15.90 -0.61
N ASN A 163 -3.29 -15.64 -1.05
CA ASN A 163 -2.21 -16.63 -1.15
C ASN A 163 -1.37 -16.72 0.15
N GLU A 164 -1.72 -15.98 1.18
CA GLU A 164 -0.99 -15.86 2.45
C GLU A 164 -1.80 -16.41 3.64
N LYS A 165 -2.83 -17.21 3.37
CA LYS A 165 -3.70 -17.81 4.39
C LYS A 165 -2.92 -18.58 5.46
N LYS A 166 -1.81 -19.23 5.10
CA LYS A 166 -0.93 -19.92 6.06
C LYS A 166 -0.34 -18.96 7.11
N ILE A 167 -0.01 -17.73 6.72
CA ILE A 167 0.50 -16.71 7.66
C ILE A 167 -0.61 -16.29 8.62
N GLU A 168 -1.81 -16.08 8.11
CA GLU A 168 -2.97 -15.76 8.92
C GLU A 168 -3.30 -16.89 9.91
N ASP A 169 -3.31 -18.15 9.44
CA ASP A 169 -3.56 -19.33 10.29
C ASP A 169 -2.50 -19.45 11.39
N GLU A 170 -1.24 -19.23 11.09
CA GLU A 170 -0.14 -19.22 12.07
C GLU A 170 -0.33 -18.12 13.12
N ILE A 171 -0.74 -16.91 12.72
CA ILE A 171 -1.03 -15.84 13.66
C ILE A 171 -2.17 -16.24 14.59
N VAL A 172 -3.29 -16.64 14.02
CA VAL A 172 -4.53 -16.91 14.74
C VAL A 172 -4.40 -18.10 15.69
N SER A 173 -3.69 -19.16 15.28
CA SER A 173 -3.46 -20.34 16.12
C SER A 173 -2.67 -20.03 17.42
N ASN A 174 -1.94 -18.92 17.44
CA ASN A 174 -1.16 -18.49 18.61
C ASN A 174 -1.84 -17.36 19.40
N LEU A 175 -3.12 -17.00 19.10
CA LEU A 175 -3.83 -15.98 19.85
C LEU A 175 -4.56 -16.56 21.06
N ASN A 176 -4.53 -15.80 22.15
CA ASN A 176 -5.14 -16.19 23.41
C ASN A 176 -6.62 -15.80 23.53
N LYS A 177 -7.14 -14.98 22.61
CA LYS A 177 -8.53 -14.46 22.63
C LYS A 177 -9.06 -14.29 21.22
N ASP A 178 -10.38 -14.40 21.05
CA ASP A 178 -11.09 -14.39 19.76
C ASP A 178 -11.58 -12.98 19.32
N ASN A 179 -10.95 -11.90 19.77
CA ASN A 179 -11.32 -10.54 19.38
C ASN A 179 -10.59 -10.11 18.10
N PHE A 180 -10.74 -10.88 17.05
CA PHE A 180 -10.18 -10.60 15.74
C PHE A 180 -11.15 -10.98 14.60
N LEU A 181 -10.88 -10.42 13.41
CA LEU A 181 -11.55 -10.78 12.18
C LEU A 181 -10.47 -11.09 11.11
N ARG A 182 -10.61 -12.24 10.47
CA ARG A 182 -9.77 -12.64 9.32
C ARG A 182 -10.21 -11.93 8.06
N LEU A 183 -9.27 -11.42 7.27
CA LEU A 183 -9.55 -10.72 6.04
C LEU A 183 -9.05 -11.43 4.76
N SER A 184 -8.31 -12.54 4.87
CA SER A 184 -7.71 -13.22 3.71
C SER A 184 -8.73 -13.85 2.75
N ASP A 185 -9.91 -14.20 3.22
CA ASP A 185 -10.99 -14.80 2.42
C ASP A 185 -11.93 -13.74 1.79
N LYS A 186 -11.69 -12.46 2.04
CA LYS A 186 -12.51 -11.35 1.55
C LYS A 186 -11.94 -10.74 0.28
N SER A 187 -12.82 -10.26 -0.58
CA SER A 187 -12.43 -9.43 -1.73
C SER A 187 -11.87 -8.07 -1.27
N LEU A 188 -11.11 -7.40 -2.13
CA LEU A 188 -10.61 -6.05 -1.81
C LEU A 188 -11.74 -5.07 -1.47
N LYS A 189 -12.86 -5.15 -2.18
CA LYS A 189 -14.04 -4.32 -1.93
C LYS A 189 -14.61 -4.49 -0.52
N GLU A 190 -14.55 -5.73 0.00
CA GLU A 190 -14.99 -6.02 1.38
C GLU A 190 -13.93 -5.64 2.42
N VAL A 191 -12.63 -5.72 2.08
CA VAL A 191 -11.51 -5.42 2.99
C VAL A 191 -11.34 -3.92 3.21
N ILE A 192 -11.39 -3.12 2.16
CA ILE A 192 -11.12 -1.68 2.19
C ILE A 192 -11.92 -0.94 3.27
N PRO A 193 -13.24 -1.15 3.44
CA PRO A 193 -14.01 -0.49 4.49
C PRO A 193 -13.48 -0.74 5.90
N PHE A 194 -12.97 -1.95 6.21
CA PHE A 194 -12.36 -2.24 7.52
C PHE A 194 -11.05 -1.45 7.71
N LEU A 195 -10.28 -1.29 6.64
CA LEU A 195 -9.06 -0.48 6.67
C LEU A 195 -9.39 0.98 6.95
N CYS A 196 -10.38 1.54 6.24
CA CYS A 196 -10.78 2.94 6.35
C CYS A 196 -11.50 3.30 7.66
N THR A 197 -11.99 2.32 8.42
CA THR A 197 -12.69 2.51 9.71
C THR A 197 -11.88 2.06 10.93
N SER A 198 -10.63 1.64 10.73
CA SER A 198 -9.71 1.29 11.81
C SER A 198 -9.18 2.54 12.53
N ASN A 199 -8.64 2.35 13.73
CA ASN A 199 -8.00 3.42 14.50
C ASN A 199 -6.49 3.47 14.26
N LEU A 200 -5.89 2.33 13.88
CA LEU A 200 -4.46 2.19 13.68
C LEU A 200 -4.15 1.05 12.71
N TYR A 201 -3.14 1.22 11.89
CA TYR A 201 -2.50 0.14 11.14
C TYR A 201 -1.13 -0.19 11.74
N ILE A 202 -0.82 -1.47 11.87
CA ILE A 202 0.50 -1.98 12.24
C ILE A 202 0.83 -3.11 11.27
N GLY A 203 1.90 -3.01 10.51
CA GLY A 203 2.22 -4.09 9.59
C GLY A 203 3.39 -3.82 8.66
N ASN A 204 3.59 -4.76 7.76
CA ASN A 204 4.58 -4.66 6.70
C ASN A 204 4.17 -3.57 5.67
N ASP A 205 5.16 -3.09 4.90
CA ASP A 205 4.91 -2.26 3.73
C ASP A 205 4.12 -3.08 2.69
N SER A 206 2.83 -2.74 2.55
CA SER A 206 1.88 -3.48 1.72
C SER A 206 0.67 -2.62 1.36
N PHE A 207 -0.25 -3.15 0.57
CA PHE A 207 -1.50 -2.51 0.19
C PHE A 207 -2.25 -1.87 1.37
N GLY A 208 -2.34 -2.57 2.51
CA GLY A 208 -3.06 -2.09 3.69
C GLY A 208 -2.47 -0.81 4.26
N SER A 209 -1.12 -0.70 4.34
CA SER A 209 -0.47 0.50 4.86
C SER A 209 -0.77 1.75 4.02
N HIS A 210 -0.89 1.56 2.70
CA HIS A 210 -1.18 2.65 1.78
C HIS A 210 -2.63 3.13 1.89
N ILE A 211 -3.59 2.21 1.91
CA ILE A 211 -5.02 2.58 2.04
C ILE A 211 -5.29 3.26 3.38
N THR A 212 -4.81 2.70 4.48
CA THR A 212 -5.04 3.30 5.81
C THR A 212 -4.42 4.68 5.93
N ALA A 213 -3.18 4.87 5.48
CA ALA A 213 -2.53 6.17 5.54
C ALA A 213 -3.24 7.24 4.68
N GLN A 214 -3.72 6.86 3.49
CA GLN A 214 -4.47 7.74 2.60
C GLN A 214 -5.90 8.02 3.09
N SER A 215 -6.43 7.17 3.98
CA SER A 215 -7.71 7.39 4.68
C SER A 215 -7.57 8.23 5.96
N GLY A 216 -6.40 8.82 6.20
CA GLY A 216 -6.14 9.66 7.37
C GLY A 216 -5.74 8.89 8.63
N ILE A 217 -5.56 7.57 8.55
CA ILE A 217 -5.29 6.71 9.71
C ILE A 217 -3.79 6.56 9.92
N LYS A 218 -3.34 6.72 11.15
CA LYS A 218 -1.94 6.49 11.53
C LYS A 218 -1.53 5.06 11.20
N SER A 219 -0.41 4.90 10.51
CA SER A 219 0.07 3.61 9.98
C SER A 219 1.51 3.38 10.42
N LEU A 220 1.71 2.45 11.37
CA LEU A 220 3.02 1.98 11.81
C LEU A 220 3.53 0.94 10.81
N VAL A 221 4.46 1.35 9.94
CA VAL A 221 4.93 0.54 8.83
C VAL A 221 6.32 -0.03 9.12
N ILE A 222 6.40 -1.34 9.18
CA ILE A 222 7.65 -2.08 9.38
C ILE A 222 8.40 -2.16 8.06
N LEU A 223 9.59 -1.57 8.01
CA LEU A 223 10.44 -1.52 6.82
C LEU A 223 11.71 -2.36 7.03
N LEU A 224 11.81 -3.48 6.34
CA LEU A 224 12.97 -4.39 6.34
C LEU A 224 13.67 -4.43 4.99
N ASP A 225 12.90 -4.33 3.89
CA ASP A 225 13.41 -4.51 2.53
C ASP A 225 12.66 -3.60 1.52
N SER A 226 12.17 -2.46 1.98
CA SER A 226 11.44 -1.48 1.17
C SER A 226 12.08 -0.10 1.27
N PRO A 227 12.21 0.64 0.17
CA PRO A 227 12.80 1.97 0.18
C PRO A 227 11.90 2.97 0.90
N LYS A 228 12.51 3.97 1.57
CA LYS A 228 11.79 5.02 2.29
C LYS A 228 10.73 5.76 1.45
N SER A 229 10.93 5.85 0.13
CA SER A 229 10.01 6.52 -0.79
C SER A 229 8.60 5.92 -0.80
N TYR A 230 8.42 4.68 -0.33
CA TYR A 230 7.10 4.05 -0.24
C TYR A 230 6.25 4.62 0.90
N THR A 231 6.86 5.34 1.83
CA THR A 231 6.18 5.95 2.97
C THR A 231 6.40 7.47 3.08
N ASP A 232 7.11 8.09 2.15
CA ASP A 232 7.44 9.54 2.19
C ASP A 232 6.31 10.45 1.70
N TYR A 233 5.21 9.91 1.18
CA TYR A 233 4.13 10.68 0.58
C TYR A 233 2.97 10.98 1.55
N SER A 234 2.98 10.47 2.76
CA SER A 234 1.93 10.72 3.75
C SER A 234 2.49 10.94 5.13
N LYS A 235 1.98 11.95 5.84
CA LYS A 235 2.28 12.22 7.25
C LYS A 235 1.73 11.15 8.19
N ASN A 236 0.79 10.33 7.72
CA ASN A 236 0.20 9.24 8.49
C ASN A 236 1.10 7.99 8.54
N HIS A 237 2.15 7.92 7.71
CA HIS A 237 3.12 6.84 7.77
C HIS A 237 4.17 7.09 8.87
N HIS A 238 4.25 6.18 9.81
CA HIS A 238 5.26 6.14 10.87
C HIS A 238 6.11 4.89 10.70
N ARG A 239 7.38 5.05 10.34
CA ARG A 239 8.27 3.94 10.02
C ARG A 239 8.79 3.27 11.25
N ILE A 240 8.80 1.95 11.24
CA ILE A 240 9.50 1.12 12.22
C ILE A 240 10.66 0.45 11.49
N ILE A 241 11.86 0.77 11.90
CA ILE A 241 13.12 0.21 11.38
C ILE A 241 13.96 -0.31 12.56
N PRO A 242 14.91 -1.24 12.32
CA PRO A 242 15.80 -1.70 13.37
C PRO A 242 16.58 -0.54 14.00
N LYS A 243 16.78 -0.61 15.32
CA LYS A 243 17.55 0.40 16.06
C LYS A 243 18.97 0.53 15.50
N GLY A 244 19.43 1.77 15.30
CA GLY A 244 20.75 2.06 14.75
C GLY A 244 20.88 1.96 13.23
N TYR A 245 19.82 1.53 12.52
CA TYR A 245 19.85 1.51 11.06
C TYR A 245 19.52 2.88 10.47
N ASN A 246 20.21 3.20 9.36
CA ASN A 246 19.89 4.38 8.57
C ASN A 246 18.84 4.02 7.52
N ILE A 247 17.69 4.68 7.55
CA ILE A 247 16.59 4.46 6.61
C ILE A 247 17.01 4.58 5.13
N SER A 248 17.98 5.43 4.82
CA SER A 248 18.49 5.60 3.45
C SER A 248 19.23 4.38 2.91
N LYS A 249 19.64 3.45 3.79
CA LYS A 249 20.30 2.20 3.42
C LYS A 249 19.31 1.02 3.30
N ILE A 250 18.06 1.21 3.69
CA ILE A 250 17.01 0.20 3.56
C ILE A 250 16.40 0.31 2.17
N THR A 251 16.62 -0.69 1.35
CA THR A 251 16.15 -0.76 -0.03
C THR A 251 15.84 -2.22 -0.39
N HIS A 252 15.32 -2.45 -1.58
CA HIS A 252 15.14 -3.81 -2.09
C HIS A 252 16.48 -4.57 -2.13
N GLY A 253 16.50 -5.74 -1.52
CA GLY A 253 17.71 -6.57 -1.36
C GLY A 253 18.48 -6.29 -0.07
N SER A 254 17.97 -5.48 0.86
CA SER A 254 18.63 -5.22 2.16
C SER A 254 18.68 -6.46 3.03
N ASN A 255 17.72 -7.40 2.88
CA ASN A 255 17.65 -8.67 3.60
C ASN A 255 17.85 -8.53 5.12
N ILE A 256 17.24 -7.51 5.71
CA ILE A 256 17.34 -7.22 7.14
C ILE A 256 16.55 -8.29 7.91
N SER A 257 17.17 -8.89 8.94
CA SER A 257 16.48 -9.86 9.79
C SER A 257 15.29 -9.21 10.51
N PRO A 258 14.08 -9.81 10.46
CA PRO A 258 12.92 -9.33 11.19
C PRO A 258 13.12 -9.34 12.73
N ASP A 259 14.02 -10.18 13.25
CA ASP A 259 14.31 -10.26 14.68
C ASP A 259 15.00 -9.01 15.26
N LEU A 260 15.51 -8.13 14.39
CA LEU A 260 16.08 -6.85 14.81
C LEU A 260 15.02 -5.82 15.20
N ILE A 261 13.76 -6.03 14.84
CA ILE A 261 12.62 -5.21 15.31
C ILE A 261 11.93 -5.98 16.43
N LYS A 262 12.14 -5.55 17.66
CA LYS A 262 11.58 -6.24 18.84
C LYS A 262 10.10 -5.93 19.02
N VAL A 263 9.34 -6.90 19.49
CA VAL A 263 7.91 -6.76 19.80
C VAL A 263 7.70 -5.65 20.84
N GLU A 264 8.58 -5.53 21.83
CA GLU A 264 8.55 -4.50 22.85
C GLU A 264 8.65 -3.09 22.29
N ASP A 265 9.48 -2.89 21.28
CA ASP A 265 9.64 -1.58 20.64
C ASP A 265 8.36 -1.17 19.90
N VAL A 266 7.76 -2.12 19.15
CA VAL A 266 6.49 -1.89 18.45
C VAL A 266 5.35 -1.66 19.45
N TYR A 267 5.26 -2.47 20.50
CA TYR A 267 4.27 -2.30 21.57
C TYR A 267 4.34 -0.91 22.22
N SER A 268 5.56 -0.45 22.56
CA SER A 268 5.77 0.87 23.17
C SER A 268 5.34 2.00 22.25
N LEU A 269 5.60 1.88 20.94
CA LEU A 269 5.12 2.85 19.95
C LEU A 269 3.60 2.88 19.90
N VAL A 270 2.92 1.73 19.86
CA VAL A 270 1.44 1.66 19.87
C VAL A 270 0.88 2.40 21.09
N LYS A 271 1.45 2.14 22.27
CA LYS A 271 0.99 2.80 23.52
C LYS A 271 1.21 4.33 23.49
N ASN A 272 2.21 4.82 22.82
CA ASN A 272 2.43 6.26 22.65
C ASN A 272 1.40 6.86 21.68
N PHE A 273 1.02 6.15 20.62
CA PHE A 273 0.00 6.61 19.67
C PHE A 273 -1.42 6.63 20.23
N GLU A 274 -1.71 5.82 21.25
CA GLU A 274 -3.03 5.83 21.92
C GLU A 274 -3.24 7.04 22.85
N LYS A 275 -2.15 7.65 23.32
CA LYS A 275 -2.20 8.78 24.26
C LYS A 275 -2.34 10.14 23.55
N ASN A 276 -2.06 10.18 22.26
CA ASN A 276 -2.09 11.36 21.38
C ASN A 276 -3.24 11.27 20.36
#